data_d257b93d130db7fb868cd7534477ff9b
#
_entry.id   d257b93d130db7fb868cd7534477ff9b
#
_cell.length_a   1.000
_cell.length_b   1.000
_cell.length_c   1.000
_cell.angle_alpha   90.00
_cell.angle_beta   90.00
_cell.angle_gamma   90.00
#
_symmetry.space_group_name_H-M   'P 1'
#
loop_
_entity.id
_entity.type
_entity.pdbx_description
1 polymer ?
#
loop_
_entity_poly.entity_id
_entity_poly.type
_entity_poly.pdbx_seq_one_letter_code
_entity_poly.pdbx_strand_id
1 'polypeptide(L)'
;QDLGNQVNLPTMEAGGLDVAWFIVYTGQGALTTDGYDKAYENAISKFDAIHRLTKEIAPERIGLAVSSREARELHASGKKVAMIGVENAYPLGTDITRVKEFYDRGARYMSLSHNGHSQFCDSNTGEQDSLWVDKGVSDLGKLVIKEMNKWGIMIDVSHPSKQSIKDMITLSEAPII
;
A
#
# COMPACT_ATOMS: atom_id res chain seq x y z
N GLN A 1 2.13 25.12 -11.19
CA GLN A 1 0.87 25.35 -10.47
C GLN A 1 1.02 24.76 -9.07
N ASP A 2 0.98 25.62 -8.06
CA ASP A 2 0.96 25.16 -6.66
C ASP A 2 -0.42 24.49 -6.42
N LEU A 3 -0.43 23.19 -6.27
CA LEU A 3 -1.65 22.40 -6.07
C LEU A 3 -2.00 22.26 -4.59
N GLY A 4 -1.30 22.99 -3.69
CA GLY A 4 -1.47 22.85 -2.25
C GLY A 4 -0.98 21.52 -1.68
N ASN A 5 -0.38 20.65 -2.50
CA ASN A 5 0.21 19.39 -2.06
C ASN A 5 1.62 19.64 -1.50
N GLN A 6 1.92 19.04 -0.35
CA GLN A 6 3.25 19.16 0.27
C GLN A 6 4.33 18.45 -0.54
N VAL A 7 4.01 17.35 -1.22
CA VAL A 7 4.93 16.59 -2.07
C VAL A 7 4.40 16.57 -3.51
N ASN A 8 5.18 17.15 -4.42
CA ASN A 8 4.95 17.15 -5.86
C ASN A 8 6.31 17.21 -6.57
N LEU A 9 6.39 17.02 -7.89
CA LEU A 9 7.67 17.02 -8.60
C LEU A 9 8.51 18.28 -8.36
N PRO A 10 7.98 19.52 -8.47
CA PRO A 10 8.75 20.70 -8.17
C PRO A 10 9.32 20.76 -6.74
N THR A 11 8.53 20.35 -5.74
CA THR A 11 9.00 20.33 -4.34
C THR A 11 9.97 19.18 -4.06
N MET A 12 9.82 18.03 -4.70
CA MET A 12 10.80 16.94 -4.65
C MET A 12 12.15 17.38 -5.22
N GLU A 13 12.15 18.09 -6.36
CA GLU A 13 13.37 18.61 -7.00
C GLU A 13 14.04 19.66 -6.12
N ALA A 14 13.29 20.64 -5.66
CA ALA A 14 13.81 21.72 -4.83
C ALA A 14 14.31 21.26 -3.46
N GLY A 15 13.64 20.27 -2.86
CA GLY A 15 13.98 19.71 -1.55
C GLY A 15 15.00 18.57 -1.57
N GLY A 16 15.44 18.11 -2.75
CA GLY A 16 16.39 16.99 -2.85
C GLY A 16 15.78 15.63 -2.49
N LEU A 17 14.46 15.47 -2.58
CA LEU A 17 13.79 14.17 -2.37
C LEU A 17 13.90 13.35 -3.66
N ASP A 18 14.73 12.31 -3.66
CA ASP A 18 15.02 11.52 -4.86
C ASP A 18 14.10 10.32 -5.02
N VAL A 19 13.71 9.67 -3.92
CA VAL A 19 12.87 8.46 -3.92
C VAL A 19 11.71 8.67 -2.97
N ALA A 20 10.48 8.38 -3.42
CA ALA A 20 9.30 8.43 -2.57
C ALA A 20 8.36 7.25 -2.85
N TRP A 21 7.71 6.79 -1.79
CA TRP A 21 6.56 5.91 -1.91
C TRP A 21 5.33 6.72 -2.28
N PHE A 22 4.72 6.37 -3.40
CA PHE A 22 3.44 6.92 -3.85
C PHE A 22 2.33 5.98 -3.38
N ILE A 23 1.45 6.52 -2.55
CA ILE A 23 0.56 5.70 -1.75
C ILE A 23 -0.80 5.53 -2.42
N VAL A 24 -1.18 4.28 -2.66
CA VAL A 24 -2.54 3.87 -2.98
C VAL A 24 -3.27 3.68 -1.65
N TYR A 25 -3.77 4.78 -1.12
CA TYR A 25 -4.54 4.81 0.12
C TYR A 25 -6.04 4.73 -0.16
N THR A 26 -6.75 3.94 0.63
CA THR A 26 -8.22 3.93 0.68
C THR A 26 -8.68 3.96 2.12
N GLY A 27 -9.64 4.86 2.41
CA GLY A 27 -10.27 4.93 3.73
C GLY A 27 -10.99 3.62 4.08
N GLN A 28 -11.03 3.29 5.37
CA GLN A 28 -11.80 2.16 5.85
C GLN A 28 -13.30 2.47 5.75
N GLY A 29 -14.04 1.62 5.07
CA GLY A 29 -15.49 1.66 4.93
C GLY A 29 -16.16 0.47 5.60
N ALA A 30 -17.47 0.32 5.33
CA ALA A 30 -18.23 -0.84 5.79
C ALA A 30 -17.71 -2.14 5.17
N LEU A 31 -17.69 -3.22 5.95
CA LEU A 31 -17.25 -4.55 5.50
C LEU A 31 -18.36 -5.22 4.68
N THR A 32 -18.66 -4.64 3.53
CA THR A 32 -19.71 -5.07 2.59
C THR A 32 -19.18 -5.07 1.16
N THR A 33 -19.81 -5.83 0.27
CA THR A 33 -19.44 -5.88 -1.15
C THR A 33 -19.41 -4.48 -1.78
N ASP A 34 -20.43 -3.65 -1.57
CA ASP A 34 -20.50 -2.27 -2.07
C ASP A 34 -19.34 -1.40 -1.54
N GLY A 35 -18.98 -1.57 -0.26
CA GLY A 35 -17.84 -0.88 0.33
C GLY A 35 -16.51 -1.30 -0.30
N TYR A 36 -16.32 -2.60 -0.50
CA TYR A 36 -15.12 -3.14 -1.14
C TYR A 36 -14.98 -2.72 -2.60
N ASP A 37 -16.08 -2.74 -3.36
CA ASP A 37 -16.06 -2.38 -4.78
C ASP A 37 -15.73 -0.90 -4.97
N LYS A 38 -16.33 -0.01 -4.18
CA LYS A 38 -15.98 1.43 -4.20
C LYS A 38 -14.52 1.68 -3.83
N ALA A 39 -14.00 0.96 -2.84
CA ALA A 39 -12.61 1.07 -2.44
C ALA A 39 -11.67 0.54 -3.53
N TYR A 40 -12.05 -0.56 -4.18
CA TYR A 40 -11.28 -1.12 -5.30
C TYR A 40 -11.20 -0.14 -6.48
N GLU A 41 -12.33 0.42 -6.92
CA GLU A 41 -12.34 1.45 -7.98
C GLU A 41 -11.46 2.66 -7.63
N ASN A 42 -11.50 3.11 -6.37
CA ASN A 42 -10.66 4.20 -5.89
C ASN A 42 -9.16 3.80 -5.92
N ALA A 43 -8.81 2.58 -5.49
CA ALA A 43 -7.43 2.08 -5.54
C ALA A 43 -6.92 2.01 -6.98
N ILE A 44 -7.71 1.46 -7.92
CA ILE A 44 -7.34 1.37 -9.33
C ILE A 44 -7.10 2.76 -9.91
N SER A 45 -7.96 3.73 -9.63
CA SER A 45 -7.79 5.11 -10.11
C SER A 45 -6.46 5.74 -9.65
N LYS A 46 -5.99 5.39 -8.44
CA LYS A 46 -4.71 5.86 -7.91
C LYS A 46 -3.51 5.16 -8.54
N PHE A 47 -3.58 3.84 -8.76
CA PHE A 47 -2.57 3.14 -9.55
C PHE A 47 -2.43 3.76 -10.93
N ASP A 48 -3.54 4.00 -11.61
CA ASP A 48 -3.55 4.59 -12.96
C ASP A 48 -2.98 6.02 -12.95
N ALA A 49 -3.25 6.81 -11.91
CA ALA A 49 -2.67 8.15 -11.77
C ALA A 49 -1.14 8.11 -11.64
N ILE A 50 -0.60 7.16 -10.84
CA ILE A 50 0.85 6.99 -10.70
C ILE A 50 1.47 6.51 -12.01
N HIS A 51 0.84 5.57 -12.71
CA HIS A 51 1.30 5.11 -14.02
C HIS A 51 1.29 6.23 -15.05
N ARG A 52 0.23 7.04 -15.12
CA ARG A 52 0.19 8.21 -16.01
C ARG A 52 1.28 9.22 -15.67
N LEU A 53 1.50 9.51 -14.38
CA LEU A 53 2.57 10.42 -13.98
C LEU A 53 3.93 9.98 -14.53
N THR A 54 4.26 8.70 -14.39
CA THR A 54 5.58 8.15 -14.70
C THR A 54 5.77 7.77 -16.16
N LYS A 55 4.68 7.55 -16.92
CA LYS A 55 4.74 7.10 -18.31
C LYS A 55 4.33 8.16 -19.34
N GLU A 56 3.45 9.10 -18.96
CA GLU A 56 2.82 10.03 -19.89
C GLU A 56 3.08 11.50 -19.54
N ILE A 57 2.92 11.87 -18.25
CA ILE A 57 2.94 13.28 -17.83
C ILE A 57 4.37 13.80 -17.68
N ALA A 58 5.23 13.03 -17.01
CA ALA A 58 6.59 13.46 -16.69
C ALA A 58 7.63 12.32 -16.80
N PRO A 59 7.62 11.51 -17.87
CA PRO A 59 8.49 10.31 -17.99
C PRO A 59 9.98 10.67 -17.97
N GLU A 60 10.36 11.89 -18.38
CA GLU A 60 11.74 12.34 -18.35
C GLU A 60 12.22 12.80 -16.96
N ARG A 61 11.30 13.05 -16.02
CA ARG A 61 11.60 13.59 -14.69
C ARG A 61 11.43 12.57 -13.56
N ILE A 62 10.53 11.59 -13.72
CA ILE A 62 10.23 10.58 -12.70
C ILE A 62 9.95 9.23 -13.35
N GLY A 63 10.45 8.17 -12.77
CA GLY A 63 10.20 6.78 -13.20
C GLY A 63 9.59 5.94 -12.07
N LEU A 64 8.82 4.91 -12.44
CA LEU A 64 8.31 3.92 -11.51
C LEU A 64 9.35 2.81 -11.34
N ALA A 65 9.77 2.55 -10.10
CA ALA A 65 10.62 1.42 -9.74
C ALA A 65 9.82 0.37 -8.98
N VAL A 66 10.05 -0.89 -9.30
CA VAL A 66 9.45 -2.05 -8.61
C VAL A 66 10.50 -2.91 -7.90
N SER A 67 11.74 -2.44 -7.87
CA SER A 67 12.87 -3.06 -7.16
C SER A 67 13.88 -2.01 -6.72
N SER A 68 14.71 -2.35 -5.73
CA SER A 68 15.81 -1.49 -5.29
C SER A 68 16.87 -1.27 -6.38
N ARG A 69 17.04 -2.23 -7.30
CA ARG A 69 17.91 -2.08 -8.46
C ARG A 69 17.39 -1.01 -9.40
N GLU A 70 16.13 -1.11 -9.82
CA GLU A 70 15.50 -0.13 -10.71
C GLU A 70 15.47 1.28 -10.08
N ALA A 71 15.24 1.37 -8.77
CA ALA A 71 15.31 2.64 -8.07
C ALA A 71 16.69 3.30 -8.19
N ARG A 72 17.78 2.52 -8.03
CA ARG A 72 19.15 3.03 -8.22
C ARG A 72 19.45 3.39 -9.67
N GLU A 73 18.99 2.59 -10.62
CA GLU A 73 19.18 2.85 -12.07
C GLU A 73 18.47 4.15 -12.50
N LEU A 74 17.23 4.35 -12.07
CA LEU A 74 16.47 5.59 -12.32
C LEU A 74 17.14 6.81 -11.67
N HIS A 75 17.54 6.70 -10.41
CA HIS A 75 18.25 7.78 -9.72
C HIS A 75 19.56 8.13 -10.42
N ALA A 76 20.36 7.13 -10.80
CA ALA A 76 21.60 7.34 -11.53
C ALA A 76 21.40 8.00 -12.91
N SER A 77 20.23 7.84 -13.52
CA SER A 77 19.83 8.53 -14.74
C SER A 77 19.37 9.99 -14.54
N GLY A 78 19.36 10.47 -13.29
CA GLY A 78 18.93 11.83 -12.93
C GLY A 78 17.41 11.98 -12.75
N LYS A 79 16.64 10.90 -12.77
CA LYS A 79 15.19 10.93 -12.54
C LYS A 79 14.86 10.81 -11.06
N LYS A 80 13.75 11.39 -10.66
CA LYS A 80 13.10 11.05 -9.39
C LYS A 80 12.49 9.66 -9.51
N VAL A 81 12.29 9.01 -8.37
CA VAL A 81 11.82 7.61 -8.31
C VAL A 81 10.51 7.54 -7.54
N ALA A 82 9.48 7.02 -8.17
CA ALA A 82 8.25 6.59 -7.53
C ALA A 82 8.32 5.09 -7.25
N MET A 83 7.91 4.68 -6.06
CA MET A 83 7.60 3.29 -5.70
C MET A 83 6.17 3.26 -5.19
N ILE A 84 5.47 2.14 -5.33
CA ILE A 84 4.05 2.07 -4.93
C ILE A 84 3.89 1.25 -3.65
N GLY A 85 3.29 1.89 -2.63
CA GLY A 85 2.77 1.25 -1.44
C GLY A 85 1.23 1.29 -1.42
N VAL A 86 0.63 0.28 -0.80
CA VAL A 86 -0.83 0.23 -0.57
C VAL A 86 -1.09 0.43 0.91
N GLU A 87 -1.75 1.52 1.25
CA GLU A 87 -2.16 1.79 2.62
C GLU A 87 -3.63 1.45 2.80
N ASN A 88 -3.88 0.41 3.59
CA ASN A 88 -5.12 -0.31 3.77
C ASN A 88 -5.45 -1.31 2.65
N ALA A 89 -5.35 -2.59 2.94
CA ALA A 89 -5.71 -3.68 2.03
C ALA A 89 -7.23 -3.82 1.80
N TYR A 90 -8.05 -3.02 2.46
CA TYR A 90 -9.52 -3.02 2.36
C TYR A 90 -10.06 -3.15 0.93
N PRO A 91 -9.46 -2.52 -0.12
CA PRO A 91 -9.86 -2.68 -1.53
C PRO A 91 -9.76 -4.09 -2.09
N LEU A 92 -9.01 -4.99 -1.46
CA LEU A 92 -8.96 -6.38 -1.90
C LEU A 92 -10.32 -7.07 -1.75
N GLY A 93 -11.21 -6.53 -0.89
CA GLY A 93 -12.47 -7.20 -0.57
C GLY A 93 -12.22 -8.58 0.03
N THR A 94 -12.90 -9.59 -0.50
CA THR A 94 -12.67 -11.00 -0.14
C THR A 94 -11.94 -11.78 -1.23
N ASP A 95 -11.50 -11.12 -2.29
CA ASP A 95 -10.81 -11.72 -3.43
C ASP A 95 -9.29 -11.62 -3.25
N ILE A 96 -8.67 -12.70 -2.77
CA ILE A 96 -7.22 -12.77 -2.55
C ILE A 96 -6.41 -12.69 -3.86
N THR A 97 -7.01 -12.91 -5.04
CA THR A 97 -6.30 -12.80 -6.33
C THR A 97 -5.92 -11.36 -6.63
N ARG A 98 -6.60 -10.38 -6.04
CA ARG A 98 -6.25 -8.95 -6.13
C ARG A 98 -4.89 -8.61 -5.53
N VAL A 99 -4.33 -9.45 -4.65
CA VAL A 99 -2.94 -9.29 -4.16
C VAL A 99 -1.97 -9.35 -5.34
N LYS A 100 -2.13 -10.36 -6.21
CA LYS A 100 -1.32 -10.47 -7.43
C LYS A 100 -1.56 -9.30 -8.38
N GLU A 101 -2.80 -8.91 -8.58
CA GLU A 101 -3.13 -7.76 -9.43
C GLU A 101 -2.43 -6.48 -8.96
N PHE A 102 -2.46 -6.20 -7.66
CA PHE A 102 -1.79 -5.03 -7.09
C PHE A 102 -0.27 -5.12 -7.22
N TYR A 103 0.31 -6.34 -7.04
CA TYR A 103 1.72 -6.58 -7.33
C TYR A 103 2.05 -6.28 -8.80
N ASP A 104 1.26 -6.78 -9.75
CA ASP A 104 1.46 -6.56 -11.19
C ASP A 104 1.33 -5.07 -11.55
N ARG A 105 0.53 -4.31 -10.81
CA ARG A 105 0.43 -2.85 -10.92
C ARG A 105 1.58 -2.09 -10.25
N GLY A 106 2.51 -2.78 -9.61
CA GLY A 106 3.73 -2.21 -9.04
C GLY A 106 3.75 -2.05 -7.53
N ALA A 107 2.73 -2.49 -6.79
CA ALA A 107 2.76 -2.46 -5.33
C ALA A 107 3.90 -3.32 -4.78
N ARG A 108 4.63 -2.80 -3.77
CA ARG A 108 5.73 -3.51 -3.12
C ARG A 108 5.62 -3.57 -1.60
N TYR A 109 4.71 -2.81 -1.00
CA TYR A 109 4.26 -3.05 0.36
C TYR A 109 2.75 -2.86 0.48
N MET A 110 2.15 -3.41 1.55
CA MET A 110 0.73 -3.26 1.85
C MET A 110 0.49 -3.40 3.36
N SER A 111 -0.25 -2.45 3.95
CA SER A 111 -0.81 -2.60 5.29
C SER A 111 -2.18 -3.28 5.22
N LEU A 112 -2.49 -4.15 6.19
CA LEU A 112 -3.76 -4.90 6.18
C LEU A 112 -4.95 -4.12 6.72
N SER A 113 -4.73 -3.04 7.46
CA SER A 113 -5.75 -2.12 7.98
C SER A 113 -5.22 -0.69 8.01
N HIS A 114 -6.12 0.26 8.24
CA HIS A 114 -5.82 1.65 8.58
C HIS A 114 -6.57 2.06 9.86
N ASN A 115 -7.17 3.23 9.94
CA ASN A 115 -8.02 3.62 11.04
C ASN A 115 -9.39 2.94 10.91
N GLY A 116 -9.57 1.85 11.65
CA GLY A 116 -10.73 0.96 11.62
C GLY A 116 -10.33 -0.48 11.26
N HIS A 117 -11.05 -1.45 11.84
CA HIS A 117 -10.85 -2.86 11.58
C HIS A 117 -11.17 -3.19 10.12
N SER A 118 -10.30 -3.92 9.46
CA SER A 118 -10.55 -4.45 8.13
C SER A 118 -11.03 -5.91 8.20
N GLN A 119 -11.41 -6.48 7.07
CA GLN A 119 -11.72 -7.90 6.97
C GLN A 119 -10.49 -8.81 7.16
N PHE A 120 -9.29 -8.23 7.28
CA PHE A 120 -8.02 -8.96 7.37
C PHE A 120 -7.43 -8.95 8.77
N CYS A 121 -7.61 -7.87 9.51
CA CYS A 121 -7.09 -7.75 10.87
C CYS A 121 -7.71 -6.61 11.66
N ASP A 122 -7.55 -6.68 12.96
CA ASP A 122 -7.86 -5.56 13.84
C ASP A 122 -6.86 -4.42 13.69
N SER A 123 -7.39 -3.20 13.70
CA SER A 123 -6.65 -1.94 13.69
C SER A 123 -6.28 -1.50 15.11
N ASN A 124 -5.29 -0.61 15.22
CA ASN A 124 -4.91 0.07 16.45
C ASN A 124 -6.05 0.88 17.11
N THR A 125 -7.09 1.22 16.36
CA THR A 125 -8.26 1.93 16.91
C THR A 125 -8.98 1.11 17.98
N GLY A 126 -8.97 -0.23 17.91
CA GLY A 126 -9.51 -1.12 18.94
C GLY A 126 -8.77 -1.02 20.28
N GLU A 127 -7.55 -0.50 20.31
CA GLU A 127 -6.81 -0.27 21.57
C GLU A 127 -7.37 0.90 22.39
N GLN A 128 -8.13 1.81 21.76
CA GLN A 128 -8.76 2.94 22.42
C GLN A 128 -10.13 2.58 23.03
N ASP A 129 -10.94 1.84 22.28
CA ASP A 129 -12.32 1.54 22.64
C ASP A 129 -12.53 0.10 23.15
N SER A 130 -11.48 -0.72 23.08
CA SER A 130 -11.52 -2.15 23.44
C SER A 130 -12.52 -2.98 22.61
N LEU A 131 -12.84 -2.53 21.42
CA LEU A 131 -13.69 -3.22 20.46
C LEU A 131 -12.80 -3.99 19.47
N TRP A 132 -12.92 -5.31 19.48
CA TRP A 132 -12.15 -6.21 18.65
C TRP A 132 -13.08 -7.07 17.78
N VAL A 133 -12.67 -7.32 16.54
CA VAL A 133 -13.41 -8.19 15.61
C VAL A 133 -12.80 -9.58 15.59
N ASP A 134 -11.50 -9.68 15.31
CA ASP A 134 -10.79 -10.96 15.13
C ASP A 134 -9.79 -11.25 16.27
N LYS A 135 -9.51 -10.25 17.12
CA LYS A 135 -8.46 -10.29 18.16
C LYS A 135 -7.07 -10.55 17.58
N GLY A 136 -6.80 -10.01 16.40
CA GLY A 136 -5.57 -10.17 15.66
C GLY A 136 -5.81 -10.23 14.16
N VAL A 137 -5.08 -11.12 13.48
CA VAL A 137 -5.24 -11.38 12.04
C VAL A 137 -6.34 -12.42 11.80
N SER A 138 -7.32 -12.09 10.97
CA SER A 138 -8.41 -12.98 10.57
C SER A 138 -7.91 -14.17 9.74
N ASP A 139 -8.74 -15.19 9.54
CA ASP A 139 -8.39 -16.31 8.66
C ASP A 139 -8.19 -15.84 7.20
N LEU A 140 -8.98 -14.87 6.75
CA LEU A 140 -8.79 -14.25 5.43
C LEU A 140 -7.46 -13.47 5.37
N GLY A 141 -7.11 -12.76 6.45
CA GLY A 141 -5.84 -12.05 6.58
C GLY A 141 -4.63 -12.98 6.48
N LYS A 142 -4.70 -14.17 7.07
CA LYS A 142 -3.64 -15.20 6.95
C LYS A 142 -3.43 -15.63 5.49
N LEU A 143 -4.50 -15.76 4.71
CA LEU A 143 -4.41 -16.11 3.28
C LEU A 143 -3.78 -14.95 2.48
N VAL A 144 -4.14 -13.71 2.77
CA VAL A 144 -3.56 -12.53 2.13
C VAL A 144 -2.06 -12.41 2.46
N ILE A 145 -1.64 -12.62 3.72
CA ILE A 145 -0.22 -12.64 4.10
C ILE A 145 0.56 -13.68 3.30
N LYS A 146 -0.01 -14.88 3.13
CA LYS A 146 0.62 -15.93 2.32
C LYS A 146 0.79 -15.51 0.85
N GLU A 147 -0.22 -14.90 0.25
CA GLU A 147 -0.09 -14.37 -1.12
C GLU A 147 0.91 -13.19 -1.19
N MET A 148 0.96 -12.30 -0.18
CA MET A 148 1.95 -11.23 -0.11
C MET A 148 3.38 -11.80 -0.08
N ASN A 149 3.65 -12.79 0.76
CA ASN A 149 4.95 -13.46 0.81
C ASN A 149 5.32 -14.10 -0.54
N LYS A 150 4.38 -14.80 -1.16
CA LYS A 150 4.56 -15.46 -2.47
C LYS A 150 4.95 -14.47 -3.58
N TRP A 151 4.33 -13.30 -3.62
CA TRP A 151 4.57 -12.29 -4.66
C TRP A 151 5.69 -11.31 -4.30
N GLY A 152 6.14 -11.26 -3.04
CA GLY A 152 7.16 -10.35 -2.58
C GLY A 152 6.62 -8.93 -2.29
N ILE A 153 5.39 -8.85 -1.76
CA ILE A 153 4.84 -7.62 -1.19
C ILE A 153 5.20 -7.60 0.31
N MET A 154 5.91 -6.59 0.76
CA MET A 154 6.26 -6.41 2.18
C MET A 154 5.01 -6.10 3.00
N ILE A 155 4.94 -6.67 4.21
CA ILE A 155 3.87 -6.38 5.17
C ILE A 155 4.23 -5.11 5.92
N ASP A 156 3.35 -4.10 5.83
CA ASP A 156 3.45 -2.85 6.60
C ASP A 156 2.61 -2.97 7.88
N VAL A 157 3.21 -2.65 9.02
CA VAL A 157 2.60 -2.75 10.35
C VAL A 157 2.24 -1.39 10.96
N SER A 158 2.08 -0.35 10.15
CA SER A 158 1.86 1.03 10.63
C SER A 158 0.56 1.23 11.40
N HIS A 159 -0.53 0.54 11.06
CA HIS A 159 -1.88 0.74 11.59
C HIS A 159 -2.54 -0.48 12.27
N PRO A 160 -2.10 -1.73 12.05
CA PRO A 160 -2.66 -2.88 12.73
C PRO A 160 -2.54 -2.80 14.26
N SER A 161 -3.43 -3.51 14.96
CA SER A 161 -3.37 -3.65 16.41
C SER A 161 -2.08 -4.36 16.85
N LYS A 162 -1.71 -4.17 18.13
CA LYS A 162 -0.55 -4.87 18.71
C LYS A 162 -0.61 -6.38 18.53
N GLN A 163 -1.81 -6.98 18.65
CA GLN A 163 -1.95 -8.42 18.42
C GLN A 163 -1.82 -8.78 16.94
N SER A 164 -2.43 -8.00 16.06
CA SER A 164 -2.28 -8.19 14.60
C SER A 164 -0.82 -8.10 14.16
N ILE A 165 -0.04 -7.16 14.72
CA ILE A 165 1.40 -7.06 14.44
C ILE A 165 2.15 -8.33 14.87
N LYS A 166 1.87 -8.87 16.07
CA LYS A 166 2.49 -10.12 16.54
C LYS A 166 2.17 -11.29 15.63
N ASP A 167 0.93 -11.38 15.18
CA ASP A 167 0.49 -12.42 14.25
C ASP A 167 1.20 -12.27 12.90
N MET A 168 1.30 -11.04 12.37
CA MET A 168 2.03 -10.74 11.13
C MET A 168 3.51 -11.11 11.20
N ILE A 169 4.19 -10.80 12.30
CA ILE A 169 5.59 -11.19 12.53
C ILE A 169 5.73 -12.72 12.51
N THR A 170 4.77 -13.43 13.11
CA THR A 170 4.79 -14.91 13.18
C THR A 170 4.49 -15.55 11.82
N LEU A 171 3.60 -14.93 11.02
CA LEU A 171 3.12 -15.47 9.75
C LEU A 171 3.99 -15.06 8.56
N SER A 172 4.76 -13.98 8.69
CA SER A 172 5.60 -13.49 7.60
C SER A 172 6.81 -14.39 7.37
N GLU A 173 7.07 -14.70 6.10
CA GLU A 173 8.27 -15.42 5.64
C GLU A 173 9.39 -14.45 5.19
N ALA A 174 9.16 -13.14 5.31
CA ALA A 174 10.06 -12.08 4.88
C ALA A 174 10.10 -10.94 5.92
N PRO A 175 11.10 -10.05 5.88
CA PRO A 175 11.09 -8.85 6.72
C PRO A 175 9.85 -7.99 6.51
N ILE A 176 9.32 -7.47 7.60
CA ILE A 176 8.20 -6.50 7.63
C ILE A 176 8.73 -5.07 7.71
N ILE A 177 7.89 -4.09 7.43
CA ILE A 177 8.21 -2.65 7.53
C ILE A 177 7.24 -1.91 8.43
#